data_f34bd909ef5f5bfa512bed3bb45acb0a
#
_entry.id   f34bd909ef5f5bfa512bed3bb45acb0a
#
_cell.length_a   1.000
_cell.length_b   1.000
_cell.length_c   1.000
_cell.angle_alpha   90.00
_cell.angle_beta   90.00
_cell.angle_gamma   90.00
#
_symmetry.space_group_name_H-M   'P 1'
#
loop_
_entity.id
_entity.type
_entity.pdbx_description
1 polymer ?
#
loop_
_entity_poly.entity_id
_entity_poly.type
_entity_poly.pdbx_seq_one_letter_code
_entity_poly.pdbx_strand_id
1 'polypeptide(L)'
;MIIVACFCTLLPASVIAFRMDRPPPPEAFTAKEWKLIQRLRTPAQVQRWLTLMPYNWERTGGTMRSFREVVKRNEAHCLEAAVAAAVILEQHGHLPLLLDIESVDLLDHVIFVFQKNGLWGSIARSRDIGLHGRKPVFHNLRQLVWSYFDTYIDRTGRIKGYGLTSLCDLGKYDWRFSARNMHKIEDHLRAIPHKKLRSSDRRYECWHERYYKFKKRFPDKSPVYYDNRRQWML
;
A
#
# COMPACT_ATOMS: atom_id res chain seq x y z
N MET A 1 48.40 33.44 -6.90
CA MET A 1 47.15 33.31 -6.11
C MET A 1 46.29 32.29 -6.86
N ILE A 2 46.37 31.01 -6.45
CA ILE A 2 45.74 29.89 -7.12
C ILE A 2 44.47 29.59 -6.34
N ILE A 3 43.30 29.78 -6.98
CA ILE A 3 41.97 29.46 -6.40
C ILE A 3 41.75 27.98 -6.66
N VAL A 4 41.78 27.16 -5.61
CA VAL A 4 41.38 25.75 -5.67
C VAL A 4 39.89 25.72 -5.49
N ALA A 5 39.15 25.45 -6.57
CA ALA A 5 37.73 25.17 -6.55
C ALA A 5 37.49 23.77 -5.99
N CYS A 6 36.94 23.68 -4.80
CA CYS A 6 36.54 22.41 -4.19
C CYS A 6 35.23 21.94 -4.85
N PHE A 7 35.33 20.98 -5.79
CA PHE A 7 34.17 20.27 -6.35
C PHE A 7 33.66 19.29 -5.29
N CYS A 8 32.59 19.66 -4.62
CA CYS A 8 31.84 18.75 -3.77
C CYS A 8 31.02 17.82 -4.70
N THR A 9 31.53 16.66 -5.01
CA THR A 9 30.80 15.61 -5.71
C THR A 9 29.74 15.04 -4.77
N LEU A 10 28.50 15.50 -4.92
CA LEU A 10 27.33 14.85 -4.36
C LEU A 10 27.24 13.45 -4.97
N LEU A 11 27.55 12.43 -4.17
CA LEU A 11 27.28 11.03 -4.52
C LEU A 11 25.79 10.89 -4.76
N PRO A 12 25.35 10.30 -5.89
CA PRO A 12 23.93 10.09 -6.14
C PRO A 12 23.39 9.13 -5.07
N ALA A 13 22.28 9.50 -4.44
CA ALA A 13 21.51 8.60 -3.63
C ALA A 13 21.28 7.32 -4.44
N SER A 14 21.62 6.17 -3.89
CA SER A 14 21.47 4.86 -4.54
C SER A 14 20.01 4.71 -5.02
N VAL A 15 19.82 4.86 -6.32
CA VAL A 15 18.55 4.56 -6.99
C VAL A 15 18.39 3.05 -6.90
N ILE A 16 17.49 2.58 -6.08
CA ILE A 16 17.09 1.17 -6.08
C ILE A 16 16.40 0.95 -7.43
N ALA A 17 17.13 0.35 -8.38
CA ALA A 17 16.58 -0.02 -9.68
C ALA A 17 15.69 -1.26 -9.50
N PHE A 18 14.38 -1.06 -9.48
CA PHE A 18 13.45 -2.18 -9.53
C PHE A 18 13.36 -2.71 -10.96
N ARG A 19 13.42 -4.05 -11.08
CA ARG A 19 13.17 -4.73 -12.35
C ARG A 19 11.69 -4.58 -12.72
N MET A 20 11.40 -4.22 -13.96
CA MET A 20 10.09 -4.26 -14.54
C MET A 20 10.03 -5.45 -15.52
N ASP A 21 9.26 -6.46 -15.17
CA ASP A 21 8.94 -7.54 -16.11
C ASP A 21 7.91 -7.03 -17.12
N ARG A 22 7.87 -7.64 -18.30
CA ARG A 22 6.83 -7.32 -19.28
C ARG A 22 5.46 -7.72 -18.71
N PRO A 23 4.48 -6.80 -18.65
CA PRO A 23 3.14 -7.12 -18.20
C PRO A 23 2.52 -8.24 -19.06
N PRO A 24 1.63 -9.06 -18.50
CA PRO A 24 0.91 -10.07 -19.28
C PRO A 24 0.17 -9.44 -20.46
N PRO A 25 0.11 -10.12 -21.61
CA PRO A 25 -0.64 -9.63 -22.77
C PRO A 25 -2.16 -9.69 -22.50
N PRO A 26 -2.97 -8.91 -23.26
CA PRO A 26 -4.42 -8.83 -23.07
C PRO A 26 -5.14 -10.20 -23.04
N GLU A 27 -4.65 -11.16 -23.80
CA GLU A 27 -5.21 -12.51 -23.96
C GLU A 27 -5.07 -13.35 -22.68
N ALA A 28 -4.18 -12.97 -21.75
CA ALA A 28 -4.04 -13.63 -20.45
C ALA A 28 -5.21 -13.33 -19.50
N PHE A 29 -5.97 -12.27 -19.78
CA PHE A 29 -7.10 -11.80 -18.99
C PHE A 29 -8.43 -12.29 -19.55
N THR A 30 -9.40 -12.50 -18.68
CA THR A 30 -10.79 -12.66 -19.11
C THR A 30 -11.33 -11.33 -19.68
N ALA A 31 -12.37 -11.38 -20.50
CA ALA A 31 -13.00 -10.17 -21.06
C ALA A 31 -13.45 -9.18 -19.96
N LYS A 32 -13.94 -9.69 -18.81
CA LYS A 32 -14.32 -8.87 -17.63
C LYS A 32 -13.11 -8.18 -17.00
N GLU A 33 -12.01 -8.91 -16.81
CA GLU A 33 -10.77 -8.39 -16.24
C GLU A 33 -10.16 -7.31 -17.14
N TRP A 34 -10.08 -7.60 -18.46
CA TRP A 34 -9.50 -6.66 -19.42
C TRP A 34 -10.34 -5.38 -19.55
N LYS A 35 -11.66 -5.48 -19.63
CA LYS A 35 -12.55 -4.30 -19.59
C LYS A 35 -12.37 -3.45 -18.34
N LEU A 36 -12.16 -4.09 -17.19
CA LEU A 36 -11.87 -3.39 -15.93
C LEU A 36 -10.53 -2.64 -16.02
N ILE A 37 -9.46 -3.29 -16.48
CA ILE A 37 -8.13 -2.69 -16.66
C ILE A 37 -8.20 -1.48 -17.61
N GLN A 38 -8.86 -1.63 -18.76
CA GLN A 38 -9.02 -0.53 -19.72
C GLN A 38 -9.75 0.68 -19.14
N ARG A 39 -10.67 0.48 -18.19
CA ARG A 39 -11.42 1.56 -17.53
C ARG A 39 -10.62 2.21 -16.41
N LEU A 40 -9.78 1.46 -15.69
CA LEU A 40 -9.06 1.91 -14.50
C LEU A 40 -7.60 2.27 -14.84
N ARG A 41 -7.41 3.41 -15.51
CA ARG A 41 -6.12 3.81 -16.07
C ARG A 41 -5.20 4.59 -15.13
N THR A 42 -5.74 5.10 -14.03
CA THR A 42 -5.00 5.97 -13.11
C THR A 42 -5.11 5.47 -11.67
N PRO A 43 -4.11 5.75 -10.81
CA PRO A 43 -4.17 5.41 -9.39
C PRO A 43 -5.46 5.88 -8.69
N ALA A 44 -5.95 7.07 -9.01
CA ALA A 44 -7.18 7.60 -8.43
C ALA A 44 -8.43 6.79 -8.82
N GLN A 45 -8.51 6.33 -10.07
CA GLN A 45 -9.61 5.46 -10.53
C GLN A 45 -9.56 4.09 -9.83
N VAL A 46 -8.36 3.50 -9.70
CA VAL A 46 -8.17 2.23 -8.98
C VAL A 46 -8.52 2.38 -7.51
N GLN A 47 -8.04 3.44 -6.84
CA GLN A 47 -8.41 3.70 -5.44
C GLN A 47 -9.92 3.82 -5.26
N ARG A 48 -10.60 4.58 -6.14
CA ARG A 48 -12.07 4.73 -6.08
C ARG A 48 -12.78 3.39 -6.23
N TRP A 49 -12.34 2.56 -7.18
CA TRP A 49 -12.90 1.22 -7.36
C TRP A 49 -12.75 0.35 -6.12
N LEU A 50 -11.55 0.31 -5.52
CA LEU A 50 -11.27 -0.45 -4.30
C LEU A 50 -12.03 0.12 -3.09
N THR A 51 -12.19 1.44 -2.99
CA THR A 51 -12.95 2.08 -1.89
C THR A 51 -14.42 1.67 -1.90
N LEU A 52 -15.01 1.48 -3.09
CA LEU A 52 -16.41 1.07 -3.25
C LEU A 52 -16.61 -0.45 -3.14
N MET A 53 -15.53 -1.22 -3.18
CA MET A 53 -15.58 -2.67 -3.08
C MET A 53 -15.84 -3.10 -1.63
N PRO A 54 -16.68 -4.14 -1.36
CA PRO A 54 -16.80 -4.73 -0.04
C PRO A 54 -15.45 -5.16 0.53
N TYR A 55 -15.27 -5.00 1.85
CA TYR A 55 -14.07 -5.47 2.53
C TYR A 55 -14.17 -6.98 2.78
N ASN A 56 -13.13 -7.72 2.45
CA ASN A 56 -13.02 -9.13 2.76
C ASN A 56 -12.68 -9.33 4.24
N TRP A 57 -13.67 -9.76 5.02
CA TRP A 57 -13.56 -9.99 6.47
C TRP A 57 -13.00 -11.37 6.83
N GLU A 58 -12.66 -12.19 5.85
CA GLU A 58 -12.07 -13.52 6.04
C GLU A 58 -12.86 -14.42 7.02
N ARG A 59 -14.19 -14.32 6.97
CA ARG A 59 -15.09 -15.02 7.91
C ARG A 59 -14.98 -16.53 7.93
N THR A 60 -14.44 -17.12 6.86
CA THR A 60 -14.28 -18.57 6.67
C THR A 60 -12.82 -19.02 6.73
N GLY A 61 -11.93 -18.17 7.21
CA GLY A 61 -10.48 -18.41 7.28
C GLY A 61 -9.68 -17.44 6.43
N GLY A 62 -8.37 -17.34 6.70
CA GLY A 62 -7.46 -16.44 6.02
C GLY A 62 -7.42 -16.66 4.51
N THR A 63 -7.39 -15.58 3.75
CA THR A 63 -7.34 -15.59 2.29
C THR A 63 -6.20 -14.73 1.78
N MET A 64 -5.66 -15.10 0.61
CA MET A 64 -4.63 -14.35 -0.13
C MET A 64 -4.97 -14.41 -1.62
N ARG A 65 -6.02 -13.72 -2.04
CA ARG A 65 -6.60 -13.83 -3.37
C ARG A 65 -5.80 -13.06 -4.40
N SER A 66 -5.59 -13.67 -5.57
CA SER A 66 -5.04 -13.00 -6.75
C SER A 66 -6.01 -11.94 -7.29
N PHE A 67 -5.53 -11.11 -8.22
CA PHE A 67 -6.39 -10.18 -8.96
C PHE A 67 -7.62 -10.88 -9.58
N ARG A 68 -7.42 -12.05 -10.21
CA ARG A 68 -8.51 -12.85 -10.81
C ARG A 68 -9.59 -13.20 -9.81
N GLU A 69 -9.22 -13.68 -8.65
CA GLU A 69 -10.17 -14.04 -7.60
C GLU A 69 -10.83 -12.80 -6.95
N VAL A 70 -10.10 -11.68 -6.81
CA VAL A 70 -10.67 -10.40 -6.36
C VAL A 70 -11.75 -9.91 -7.33
N VAL A 71 -11.49 -9.92 -8.65
CA VAL A 71 -12.47 -9.49 -9.66
C VAL A 71 -13.67 -10.43 -9.71
N LYS A 72 -13.46 -11.72 -9.52
CA LYS A 72 -14.51 -12.74 -9.50
C LYS A 72 -15.43 -12.57 -8.29
N ARG A 73 -14.87 -12.38 -7.09
CA ARG A 73 -15.61 -12.31 -5.83
C ARG A 73 -16.10 -10.91 -5.47
N ASN A 74 -15.51 -9.88 -6.07
CA ASN A 74 -15.80 -8.47 -5.83
C ASN A 74 -15.64 -8.06 -4.35
N GLU A 75 -14.62 -8.57 -3.68
CA GLU A 75 -14.22 -8.20 -2.31
C GLU A 75 -12.72 -8.38 -2.13
N ALA A 76 -12.09 -7.56 -1.27
CA ALA A 76 -10.67 -7.63 -0.98
C ALA A 76 -10.33 -7.08 0.42
N HIS A 77 -9.32 -7.67 1.09
CA HIS A 77 -8.60 -7.05 2.19
C HIS A 77 -7.36 -6.29 1.68
N CYS A 78 -6.51 -5.76 2.58
CA CYS A 78 -5.42 -4.84 2.21
C CYS A 78 -4.43 -5.44 1.19
N LEU A 79 -3.89 -6.64 1.43
CA LEU A 79 -2.93 -7.29 0.54
C LEU A 79 -3.55 -7.64 -0.81
N GLU A 80 -4.76 -8.22 -0.82
CA GLU A 80 -5.48 -8.56 -2.04
C GLU A 80 -5.74 -7.32 -2.91
N ALA A 81 -6.13 -6.20 -2.27
CA ALA A 81 -6.34 -4.93 -2.93
C ALA A 81 -5.04 -4.33 -3.49
N ALA A 82 -3.94 -4.42 -2.75
CA ALA A 82 -2.63 -3.96 -3.20
C ALA A 82 -2.13 -4.75 -4.42
N VAL A 83 -2.31 -6.09 -4.42
CA VAL A 83 -2.01 -6.95 -5.57
C VAL A 83 -2.92 -6.62 -6.77
N ALA A 84 -4.22 -6.42 -6.54
CA ALA A 84 -5.14 -6.05 -7.61
C ALA A 84 -4.78 -4.69 -8.24
N ALA A 85 -4.38 -3.71 -7.43
CA ALA A 85 -3.89 -2.43 -7.91
C ALA A 85 -2.60 -2.59 -8.75
N ALA A 86 -1.68 -3.46 -8.31
CA ALA A 86 -0.45 -3.76 -9.03
C ALA A 86 -0.73 -4.34 -10.42
N VAL A 87 -1.62 -5.34 -10.53
CA VAL A 87 -1.99 -5.95 -11.83
C VAL A 87 -2.64 -4.95 -12.78
N ILE A 88 -3.55 -4.11 -12.27
CA ILE A 88 -4.21 -3.11 -13.12
C ILE A 88 -3.19 -2.07 -13.61
N LEU A 89 -2.37 -1.56 -12.71
CA LEU A 89 -1.50 -0.42 -13.02
C LEU A 89 -0.20 -0.80 -13.73
N GLU A 90 0.26 -2.05 -13.62
CA GLU A 90 1.38 -2.53 -14.47
C GLU A 90 1.04 -2.47 -15.96
N GLN A 91 -0.24 -2.67 -16.33
CA GLN A 91 -0.73 -2.51 -17.71
C GLN A 91 -0.70 -1.04 -18.19
N HIS A 92 -0.52 -0.09 -17.28
CA HIS A 92 -0.42 1.35 -17.53
C HIS A 92 0.98 1.90 -17.21
N GLY A 93 2.01 1.03 -17.12
CA GLY A 93 3.40 1.42 -16.99
C GLY A 93 3.86 1.71 -15.56
N HIS A 94 3.08 1.37 -14.53
CA HIS A 94 3.53 1.45 -13.14
C HIS A 94 4.27 0.17 -12.72
N LEU A 95 5.33 0.32 -11.93
CA LEU A 95 6.00 -0.82 -11.29
C LEU A 95 5.07 -1.49 -10.26
N PRO A 96 5.03 -2.83 -10.19
CA PRO A 96 4.18 -3.56 -9.24
C PRO A 96 4.81 -3.58 -7.84
N LEU A 97 4.89 -2.40 -7.20
CA LEU A 97 5.53 -2.20 -5.91
C LEU A 97 4.55 -2.35 -4.76
N LEU A 98 4.91 -3.16 -3.78
CA LEU A 98 4.20 -3.27 -2.50
C LEU A 98 5.05 -2.67 -1.38
N LEU A 99 4.39 -1.92 -0.52
CA LEU A 99 4.95 -1.44 0.74
C LEU A 99 4.22 -2.14 1.88
N ASP A 100 4.97 -2.88 2.69
CA ASP A 100 4.49 -3.48 3.91
C ASP A 100 4.72 -2.52 5.08
N ILE A 101 3.66 -2.22 5.82
CA ILE A 101 3.68 -1.37 7.01
C ILE A 101 3.53 -2.28 8.23
N GLU A 102 4.64 -2.50 8.92
CA GLU A 102 4.76 -3.40 10.07
C GLU A 102 4.19 -2.79 11.35
N SER A 103 3.36 -3.52 12.05
CA SER A 103 2.76 -3.12 13.33
C SER A 103 3.28 -3.94 14.53
N VAL A 104 3.19 -3.34 15.72
CA VAL A 104 3.59 -4.04 16.96
C VAL A 104 2.65 -5.18 17.32
N ASP A 105 1.40 -5.11 16.89
CA ASP A 105 0.36 -6.12 17.12
C ASP A 105 0.25 -7.18 16.02
N LEU A 106 1.18 -7.17 15.06
CA LEU A 106 1.26 -8.10 13.93
C LEU A 106 0.06 -8.00 12.95
N LEU A 107 -0.74 -6.94 13.03
CA LEU A 107 -1.78 -6.62 12.06
C LEU A 107 -1.23 -5.65 11.02
N ASP A 108 -0.33 -6.14 10.19
CA ASP A 108 0.37 -5.35 9.19
C ASP A 108 -0.57 -4.82 8.10
N HIS A 109 -0.18 -3.73 7.43
CA HIS A 109 -0.98 -3.13 6.37
C HIS A 109 -0.18 -3.05 5.08
N VAL A 110 -0.56 -3.83 4.10
CA VAL A 110 0.07 -3.86 2.78
C VAL A 110 -0.62 -2.89 1.84
N ILE A 111 0.17 -2.04 1.19
CA ILE A 111 -0.32 -1.04 0.24
C ILE A 111 0.46 -1.12 -1.07
N PHE A 112 -0.20 -0.81 -2.19
CA PHE A 112 0.48 -0.55 -3.45
C PHE A 112 1.03 0.88 -3.45
N VAL A 113 2.27 1.08 -3.91
CA VAL A 113 2.89 2.41 -3.98
C VAL A 113 3.30 2.76 -5.40
N PHE A 114 3.24 4.05 -5.72
CA PHE A 114 3.59 4.58 -7.03
C PHE A 114 4.25 5.95 -6.91
N GLN A 115 4.92 6.38 -7.98
CA GLN A 115 5.43 7.74 -8.10
C GLN A 115 4.74 8.50 -9.23
N LYS A 116 4.55 9.79 -9.01
CA LYS A 116 4.16 10.75 -10.02
C LYS A 116 4.97 12.04 -9.82
N ASN A 117 5.70 12.47 -10.86
CA ASN A 117 6.58 13.64 -10.79
C ASN A 117 7.59 13.57 -9.60
N GLY A 118 8.16 12.39 -9.34
CA GLY A 118 9.11 12.16 -8.24
C GLY A 118 8.48 12.08 -6.85
N LEU A 119 7.16 12.27 -6.70
CA LEU A 119 6.46 12.19 -5.42
C LEU A 119 5.75 10.85 -5.25
N TRP A 120 5.83 10.29 -4.05
CA TRP A 120 5.20 9.02 -3.70
C TRP A 120 3.73 9.19 -3.34
N GLY A 121 2.92 8.26 -3.85
CA GLY A 121 1.53 8.04 -3.48
C GLY A 121 1.28 6.55 -3.24
N SER A 122 0.06 6.22 -2.82
CA SER A 122 -0.32 4.84 -2.53
C SER A 122 -1.78 4.56 -2.86
N ILE A 123 -2.07 3.28 -3.08
CA ILE A 123 -3.42 2.73 -3.16
C ILE A 123 -3.55 1.69 -2.06
N ALA A 124 -4.61 1.78 -1.29
CA ALA A 124 -4.84 0.88 -0.18
C ALA A 124 -6.33 0.65 0.07
N ARG A 125 -6.66 -0.52 0.58
CA ARG A 125 -7.99 -0.88 1.07
C ARG A 125 -7.90 -1.35 2.52
N SER A 126 -8.71 -0.76 3.37
CA SER A 126 -8.83 -1.16 4.77
C SER A 126 -10.30 -1.06 5.17
N ARG A 127 -10.65 -1.71 6.29
CA ARG A 127 -11.93 -1.46 6.99
C ARG A 127 -12.00 0.00 7.48
N ASP A 128 -10.87 0.61 7.82
CA ASP A 128 -10.77 1.99 8.26
C ASP A 128 -10.40 2.92 7.10
N ILE A 129 -11.26 3.91 6.84
CA ILE A 129 -11.08 4.87 5.75
C ILE A 129 -9.76 5.65 5.89
N GLY A 130 -9.32 5.94 7.12
CA GLY A 130 -8.05 6.61 7.39
C GLY A 130 -6.82 5.88 6.85
N LEU A 131 -6.92 4.57 6.60
CA LEU A 131 -5.87 3.73 6.05
C LEU A 131 -5.98 3.50 4.54
N HIS A 132 -6.89 4.19 3.85
CA HIS A 132 -6.96 4.17 2.38
C HIS A 132 -5.78 4.91 1.75
N GLY A 133 -5.71 4.91 0.42
CA GLY A 133 -4.58 5.43 -0.34
C GLY A 133 -4.24 6.90 -0.14
N ARG A 134 -3.05 7.28 -0.57
CA ARG A 134 -2.48 8.64 -0.47
C ARG A 134 -2.20 9.22 -1.83
N LYS A 135 -2.47 10.51 -1.99
CA LYS A 135 -2.04 11.29 -3.16
C LYS A 135 -0.51 11.28 -3.29
N PRO A 136 0.03 11.43 -4.51
CA PRO A 136 1.47 11.52 -4.72
C PRO A 136 1.99 12.91 -4.33
N VAL A 137 2.14 13.12 -3.00
CA VAL A 137 2.58 14.39 -2.39
C VAL A 137 3.77 14.21 -1.45
N PHE A 138 4.28 12.97 -1.30
CA PHE A 138 5.34 12.65 -0.34
C PHE A 138 6.68 12.51 -1.05
N HIS A 139 7.70 13.20 -0.57
CA HIS A 139 9.05 13.18 -1.18
C HIS A 139 9.79 11.85 -1.00
N ASN A 140 9.42 11.06 -0.01
CA ASN A 140 10.03 9.76 0.25
C ASN A 140 9.05 8.81 0.95
N LEU A 141 9.39 7.51 0.95
CA LEU A 141 8.56 6.47 1.56
C LEU A 141 8.37 6.67 3.07
N ARG A 142 9.38 7.19 3.78
CA ARG A 142 9.26 7.46 5.21
C ARG A 142 8.15 8.48 5.49
N GLN A 143 8.07 9.56 4.70
CA GLN A 143 6.98 10.55 4.83
C GLN A 143 5.62 9.93 4.47
N LEU A 144 5.55 9.11 3.42
CA LEU A 144 4.35 8.38 3.06
C LEU A 144 3.88 7.49 4.24
N VAL A 145 4.77 6.69 4.84
CA VAL A 145 4.43 5.83 5.99
C VAL A 145 4.02 6.66 7.21
N TRP A 146 4.69 7.79 7.47
CA TRP A 146 4.29 8.71 8.54
C TRP A 146 2.87 9.26 8.38
N SER A 147 2.36 9.41 7.14
CA SER A 147 0.98 9.83 6.90
C SER A 147 -0.06 8.80 7.35
N TYR A 148 0.36 7.57 7.56
CA TYR A 148 -0.47 6.48 8.10
C TYR A 148 -0.38 6.37 9.62
N PHE A 149 0.67 6.93 10.27
CA PHE A 149 0.98 6.66 11.66
C PHE A 149 -0.20 6.98 12.60
N ASP A 150 -0.73 8.19 12.55
CA ASP A 150 -1.79 8.62 13.45
C ASP A 150 -3.12 7.88 13.19
N THR A 151 -3.37 7.54 11.92
CA THR A 151 -4.58 6.81 11.49
C THR A 151 -4.49 5.32 11.77
N TYR A 152 -3.29 4.81 12.01
CA TYR A 152 -3.03 3.42 12.33
C TYR A 152 -3.28 3.09 13.81
N ILE A 153 -3.21 4.10 14.67
CA ILE A 153 -3.37 3.91 16.10
C ILE A 153 -4.83 3.64 16.42
N ASP A 154 -5.10 2.41 16.83
CA ASP A 154 -6.38 1.94 17.33
C ASP A 154 -6.23 1.38 18.76
N ARG A 155 -6.73 0.18 19.04
CA ARG A 155 -6.59 -0.47 20.36
C ARG A 155 -5.16 -0.91 20.65
N THR A 156 -4.47 -1.46 19.66
CA THR A 156 -3.17 -2.15 19.78
C THR A 156 -2.17 -1.73 18.72
N GLY A 157 -2.67 -1.15 17.62
CA GLY A 157 -1.87 -0.83 16.44
C GLY A 157 -0.88 0.32 16.68
N ARG A 158 0.37 0.08 16.31
CA ARG A 158 1.43 1.09 16.26
C ARG A 158 2.43 0.68 15.19
N ILE A 159 2.68 1.54 14.22
CA ILE A 159 3.68 1.28 13.19
C ILE A 159 5.07 1.23 13.83
N LYS A 160 5.80 0.13 13.61
CA LYS A 160 7.20 -0.06 14.07
C LYS A 160 8.21 -0.04 12.92
N GLY A 161 7.77 -0.33 11.68
CA GLY A 161 8.64 -0.43 10.53
C GLY A 161 7.91 -0.45 9.20
N TYR A 162 8.67 -0.51 8.11
CA TYR A 162 8.13 -0.67 6.76
C TYR A 162 9.18 -1.28 5.81
N GLY A 163 8.72 -2.13 4.90
CA GLY A 163 9.52 -2.76 3.85
C GLY A 163 8.95 -2.49 2.46
N LEU A 164 9.81 -2.32 1.46
CA LEU A 164 9.42 -2.14 0.05
C LEU A 164 9.93 -3.30 -0.78
N THR A 165 9.08 -3.85 -1.63
CA THR A 165 9.43 -4.90 -2.58
C THR A 165 8.71 -4.73 -3.91
N SER A 166 9.22 -5.40 -4.94
CA SER A 166 8.53 -5.59 -6.22
C SER A 166 7.92 -6.99 -6.28
N LEU A 167 6.70 -7.12 -6.78
CA LEU A 167 6.13 -8.44 -7.07
C LEU A 167 6.90 -9.19 -8.17
N CYS A 168 7.73 -8.49 -8.97
CA CYS A 168 8.66 -9.12 -9.91
C CYS A 168 9.76 -9.95 -9.22
N ASP A 169 10.07 -9.66 -7.95
CA ASP A 169 11.06 -10.40 -7.15
C ASP A 169 10.60 -11.83 -6.83
N LEU A 170 9.31 -12.12 -6.99
CA LEU A 170 8.75 -13.47 -6.86
C LEU A 170 9.06 -14.39 -8.07
N GLY A 171 9.69 -13.87 -9.12
CA GLY A 171 10.10 -14.62 -10.31
C GLY A 171 8.90 -15.22 -11.05
N LYS A 172 8.93 -16.54 -11.27
CA LYS A 172 7.88 -17.25 -12.03
C LYS A 172 6.59 -17.52 -11.24
N TYR A 173 6.48 -17.03 -10.00
CA TYR A 173 5.27 -17.26 -9.20
C TYR A 173 4.08 -16.49 -9.79
N ASP A 174 2.97 -17.21 -10.04
CA ASP A 174 1.74 -16.60 -10.57
C ASP A 174 0.95 -15.89 -9.47
N TRP A 175 1.30 -14.64 -9.23
CA TRP A 175 0.61 -13.78 -8.29
C TRP A 175 -0.58 -13.02 -8.92
N ARG A 176 -0.74 -13.09 -10.25
CA ARG A 176 -1.79 -12.37 -10.99
C ARG A 176 -3.08 -13.15 -11.13
N PHE A 177 -2.97 -14.43 -11.45
CA PHE A 177 -4.10 -15.25 -11.91
C PHE A 177 -4.34 -16.51 -11.08
N SER A 178 -3.51 -16.78 -10.08
CA SER A 178 -3.61 -17.98 -9.24
C SER A 178 -5.03 -18.16 -8.70
N ALA A 179 -5.60 -19.34 -8.87
CA ALA A 179 -6.86 -19.74 -8.25
C ALA A 179 -6.68 -20.15 -6.76
N ARG A 180 -5.44 -20.30 -6.30
CA ARG A 180 -5.08 -20.68 -4.94
C ARG A 180 -4.67 -19.43 -4.17
N ASN A 181 -4.77 -19.47 -2.84
CA ASN A 181 -4.23 -18.44 -1.97
C ASN A 181 -2.73 -18.23 -2.18
N MET A 182 -2.32 -16.96 -2.20
CA MET A 182 -0.97 -16.54 -2.56
C MET A 182 -0.09 -16.34 -1.32
N HIS A 183 -0.04 -17.31 -0.41
CA HIS A 183 0.74 -17.23 0.83
C HIS A 183 2.23 -16.90 0.59
N LYS A 184 2.78 -17.28 -0.58
CA LYS A 184 4.16 -16.92 -0.94
C LYS A 184 4.41 -15.40 -0.98
N ILE A 185 3.40 -14.57 -1.26
CA ILE A 185 3.54 -13.11 -1.18
C ILE A 185 3.69 -12.68 0.28
N GLU A 186 2.87 -13.23 1.17
CA GLU A 186 2.94 -12.94 2.61
C GLU A 186 4.29 -13.35 3.19
N ASP A 187 4.76 -14.57 2.87
CA ASP A 187 6.08 -15.07 3.29
C ASP A 187 7.21 -14.16 2.78
N HIS A 188 7.10 -13.70 1.53
CA HIS A 188 8.06 -12.78 0.95
C HIS A 188 8.06 -11.41 1.66
N LEU A 189 6.88 -10.84 1.96
CA LEU A 189 6.76 -9.58 2.69
C LEU A 189 7.36 -9.68 4.10
N ARG A 190 7.19 -10.80 4.78
CA ARG A 190 7.83 -11.05 6.09
C ARG A 190 9.36 -11.19 6.00
N ALA A 191 9.88 -11.68 4.87
CA ALA A 191 11.30 -11.93 4.68
C ALA A 191 12.11 -10.71 4.22
N ILE A 192 11.49 -9.68 3.64
CA ILE A 192 12.21 -8.49 3.17
C ILE A 192 12.73 -7.65 4.33
N PRO A 193 13.82 -6.87 4.14
CA PRO A 193 14.31 -5.94 5.15
C PRO A 193 13.31 -4.82 5.45
N HIS A 194 13.00 -4.61 6.75
CA HIS A 194 12.17 -3.52 7.21
C HIS A 194 13.00 -2.40 7.83
N LYS A 195 12.75 -1.16 7.40
CA LYS A 195 13.31 0.06 8.00
C LYS A 195 12.49 0.45 9.23
N LYS A 196 13.12 0.56 10.39
CA LYS A 196 12.45 0.96 11.63
C LYS A 196 11.86 2.37 11.54
N LEU A 197 10.62 2.53 11.99
CA LEU A 197 9.96 3.80 12.15
C LEU A 197 9.87 4.13 13.65
N ARG A 198 10.80 4.95 14.15
CA ARG A 198 10.80 5.35 15.56
C ARG A 198 9.78 6.45 15.79
N SER A 199 8.87 6.24 16.72
CA SER A 199 7.90 7.23 17.20
C SER A 199 8.01 7.40 18.70
N SER A 200 7.70 8.61 19.23
CA SER A 200 7.67 8.82 20.68
C SER A 200 6.43 8.20 21.32
N ASP A 201 6.57 7.70 22.53
CA ASP A 201 5.45 7.15 23.30
C ASP A 201 4.40 8.24 23.58
N ARG A 202 4.84 9.46 23.89
CA ARG A 202 3.93 10.61 24.07
C ARG A 202 3.01 10.82 22.86
N ARG A 203 3.53 10.70 21.61
CA ARG A 203 2.68 10.83 20.41
C ARG A 203 1.71 9.67 20.29
N TYR A 204 2.19 8.46 20.54
CA TYR A 204 1.33 7.26 20.53
C TYR A 204 0.21 7.39 21.54
N GLU A 205 0.51 7.69 22.79
CA GLU A 205 -0.46 7.82 23.88
C GLU A 205 -1.51 8.89 23.58
N CYS A 206 -1.10 10.05 23.05
CA CYS A 206 -2.01 11.12 22.66
C CYS A 206 -3.06 10.67 21.63
N TRP A 207 -2.63 9.96 20.58
CA TRP A 207 -3.55 9.45 19.56
C TRP A 207 -4.38 8.26 20.04
N HIS A 208 -3.80 7.39 20.85
CA HIS A 208 -4.48 6.26 21.48
C HIS A 208 -5.61 6.72 22.41
N GLU A 209 -5.36 7.72 23.26
CA GLU A 209 -6.39 8.35 24.08
C GLU A 209 -7.51 8.98 23.24
N ARG A 210 -7.13 9.68 22.14
CA ARG A 210 -8.08 10.27 21.19
C ARG A 210 -8.94 9.22 20.52
N TYR A 211 -8.36 8.08 20.15
CA TYR A 211 -9.09 6.94 19.60
C TYR A 211 -10.13 6.40 20.59
N TYR A 212 -9.74 6.15 21.83
CA TYR A 212 -10.67 5.67 22.85
C TYR A 212 -11.80 6.65 23.16
N LYS A 213 -11.49 7.95 23.29
CA LYS A 213 -12.53 9.01 23.46
C LYS A 213 -13.52 9.01 22.30
N PHE A 214 -13.02 8.86 21.07
CA PHE A 214 -13.87 8.76 19.88
C PHE A 214 -14.75 7.51 19.90
N LYS A 215 -14.16 6.33 20.14
CA LYS A 215 -14.91 5.06 20.17
C LYS A 215 -15.92 4.97 21.31
N LYS A 216 -15.63 5.58 22.46
CA LYS A 216 -16.60 5.70 23.56
C LYS A 216 -17.84 6.49 23.13
N ARG A 217 -17.67 7.54 22.34
CA ARG A 217 -18.78 8.38 21.83
C ARG A 217 -19.46 7.78 20.60
N PHE A 218 -18.73 7.09 19.76
CA PHE A 218 -19.18 6.56 18.46
C PHE A 218 -18.67 5.13 18.26
N PRO A 219 -19.21 4.11 18.95
CA PRO A 219 -18.69 2.75 18.96
C PRO A 219 -18.62 2.13 17.56
N ASP A 220 -19.62 2.40 16.71
CA ASP A 220 -19.75 1.79 15.38
C ASP A 220 -19.11 2.59 14.24
N LYS A 221 -18.53 3.77 14.55
CA LYS A 221 -17.92 4.63 13.51
C LYS A 221 -16.41 4.45 13.45
N SER A 222 -15.87 4.46 12.22
CA SER A 222 -14.43 4.62 12.02
C SER A 222 -14.01 6.06 12.37
N PRO A 223 -12.82 6.26 12.99
CA PRO A 223 -12.29 7.59 13.26
C PRO A 223 -12.12 8.39 11.96
N VAL A 224 -12.59 9.64 11.95
CA VAL A 224 -12.50 10.56 10.80
C VAL A 224 -11.98 11.95 11.20
N TYR A 225 -11.32 12.04 12.34
CA TYR A 225 -10.84 13.28 12.96
C TYR A 225 -9.46 13.74 12.48
N TYR A 226 -9.06 13.33 11.27
CA TYR A 226 -7.78 13.73 10.68
C TYR A 226 -7.91 15.04 9.94
N ASP A 227 -7.07 16.01 10.32
CA ASP A 227 -7.07 17.32 9.69
C ASP A 227 -6.54 17.26 8.26
N ASN A 228 -7.04 18.15 7.42
CA ASN A 228 -6.57 18.35 6.05
C ASN A 228 -6.53 17.07 5.18
N ARG A 229 -7.28 16.03 5.51
CA ARG A 229 -7.28 14.74 4.80
C ARG A 229 -7.49 14.87 3.28
N ARG A 230 -8.24 15.86 2.83
CA ARG A 230 -8.47 16.14 1.39
C ARG A 230 -7.19 16.52 0.65
N GLN A 231 -6.15 16.97 1.34
CA GLN A 231 -4.87 17.35 0.73
C GLN A 231 -4.01 16.14 0.43
N TRP A 232 -4.10 15.07 1.21
CA TRP A 232 -3.22 13.91 1.15
C TRP A 232 -3.92 12.55 0.92
N MET A 233 -5.21 12.40 1.16
CA MET A 233 -5.96 11.19 0.77
C MET A 233 -6.26 11.18 -0.73
N LEU A 234 -6.13 10.00 -1.36
CA LEU A 234 -6.36 9.76 -2.79
C LEU A 234 -7.85 9.55 -3.09
#